data_6644ea715c7b2f664e5ebc17b762a099
#
_entry.id   6644ea715c7b2f664e5ebc17b762a099
#
_cell.length_a   1.000
_cell.length_b   1.000
_cell.length_c   1.000
_cell.angle_alpha   90.00
_cell.angle_beta   90.00
_cell.angle_gamma   90.00
#
_symmetry.space_group_name_H-M   'P 1'
#
loop_
_entity.id
_entity.type
_entity.pdbx_description
1 polymer ?
#
loop_
_entity_poly.entity_id
_entity_poly.type
_entity_poly.pdbx_seq_one_letter_code
_entity_poly.pdbx_strand_id
1 'polypeptide(L)'
;MRTNRTLSLSIMAALIGATPLASTAAEDKPEGFIEGSTLNVLARNFYFNRDDRKGQSSPTGNGYSEAWAQGLIGKFESGFTQGTVGFGLDAFAMYGLKLDSGTGRSGGKGSFGMLPVDSDNRPEDNYSKLGGAVKMRLMDTVVRVGDVFPQTPVVYYGDSRLLPESFRGVTVENTSVQGLSLQGGRLHSMSQPTESGMREGFATFYAGNVNSPWIGYFGGDYQLNPHVSLSLYSSRLKDAWDQYYFGTAVNYPLTEEVSVFGGFNYYNAQDEGKKLLGELNNNIWSAKLGVKVGAHRLALSHQRNNGDNDFDYLRQSDSIFLDNSIQYSDFNSPKERSWALRYDLDMQPFGIPGLSFMTRYGKGTNADYSNANAVYMRRDAAGDPLTDQRRWERDIEAKYVFQGGTLKDLSLRIRQATVRSSAFESDLEEFRLIMEYPLAIL
;
A
#
# COMPACT_ATOMS: atom_id res chain seq x y z
N MET A 1 -37.68 -34.50 -1.61
CA MET A 1 -36.38 -34.35 -0.98
C MET A 1 -35.44 -33.68 -1.96
N ARG A 2 -35.26 -32.37 -1.88
CA ARG A 2 -34.29 -31.59 -2.65
C ARG A 2 -33.21 -31.13 -1.70
N THR A 3 -32.01 -31.65 -1.87
CA THR A 3 -30.84 -31.27 -1.10
C THR A 3 -30.22 -30.01 -1.75
N ASN A 4 -30.36 -28.87 -1.08
CA ASN A 4 -29.62 -27.68 -1.43
C ASN A 4 -28.16 -27.87 -0.99
N ARG A 5 -27.26 -27.90 -1.94
CA ARG A 5 -25.83 -27.75 -1.71
C ARG A 5 -25.49 -26.25 -1.79
N THR A 6 -25.27 -25.65 -0.64
CA THR A 6 -24.64 -24.34 -0.52
C THR A 6 -23.15 -24.46 -0.87
N LEU A 7 -22.74 -23.92 -2.00
CA LEU A 7 -21.34 -23.69 -2.32
C LEU A 7 -20.88 -22.46 -1.54
N SER A 8 -20.05 -22.68 -0.53
CA SER A 8 -19.28 -21.63 0.11
C SER A 8 -18.12 -21.22 -0.81
N LEU A 9 -18.22 -20.07 -1.46
CA LEU A 9 -17.12 -19.43 -2.15
C LEU A 9 -16.20 -18.76 -1.10
N SER A 10 -15.11 -19.42 -0.76
CA SER A 10 -14.02 -18.79 -0.02
C SER A 10 -13.22 -17.91 -0.98
N ILE A 11 -13.41 -16.59 -0.91
CA ILE A 11 -12.64 -15.63 -1.70
C ILE A 11 -11.29 -15.45 -1.02
N MET A 12 -10.24 -15.93 -1.67
CA MET A 12 -8.85 -15.76 -1.31
C MET A 12 -8.42 -14.33 -1.66
N ALA A 13 -8.43 -13.43 -0.68
CA ALA A 13 -7.91 -12.08 -0.82
C ALA A 13 -6.40 -12.10 -0.54
N ALA A 14 -5.60 -12.09 -1.58
CA ALA A 14 -4.21 -11.66 -1.51
C ALA A 14 -3.70 -11.36 -2.92
N LEU A 15 -3.70 -10.07 -3.28
CA LEU A 15 -2.76 -9.53 -4.26
C LEU A 15 -3.03 -8.04 -4.44
N ILE A 16 -2.02 -7.22 -4.20
CA ILE A 16 -1.98 -5.81 -4.51
C ILE A 16 -2.14 -5.63 -6.04
N GLY A 17 -3.30 -5.35 -6.42
CA GLY A 17 -3.81 -4.96 -7.70
C GLY A 17 -5.27 -4.70 -7.41
N ALA A 18 -5.80 -3.55 -7.73
CA ALA A 18 -7.16 -3.13 -7.43
C ALA A 18 -8.09 -4.33 -7.29
N THR A 19 -8.28 -4.80 -6.08
CA THR A 19 -9.36 -5.75 -5.82
C THR A 19 -10.62 -4.98 -6.11
N PRO A 20 -11.51 -5.46 -7.01
CA PRO A 20 -12.85 -4.94 -6.97
C PRO A 20 -13.28 -5.13 -5.52
N LEU A 21 -13.69 -4.04 -4.87
CA LEU A 21 -14.47 -4.13 -3.66
C LEU A 21 -15.64 -5.04 -4.04
N ALA A 22 -15.51 -6.33 -3.69
CA ALA A 22 -16.68 -7.16 -3.67
C ALA A 22 -17.60 -6.43 -2.71
N SER A 23 -18.68 -5.89 -3.23
CA SER A 23 -19.84 -5.56 -2.43
C SER A 23 -20.21 -6.89 -1.75
N THR A 24 -19.60 -7.13 -0.59
CA THR A 24 -20.16 -8.07 0.35
C THR A 24 -21.54 -7.50 0.61
N ALA A 25 -22.57 -8.22 0.16
CA ALA A 25 -23.89 -8.03 0.72
C ALA A 25 -23.66 -7.87 2.23
N ALA A 26 -24.09 -6.74 2.77
CA ALA A 26 -23.92 -6.46 4.18
C ALA A 26 -24.43 -7.70 4.91
N GLU A 27 -23.54 -8.48 5.51
CA GLU A 27 -23.96 -9.37 6.56
C GLU A 27 -24.68 -8.45 7.56
N ASP A 28 -25.90 -8.78 7.93
CA ASP A 28 -26.66 -8.06 8.95
C ASP A 28 -25.81 -8.04 10.23
N LYS A 29 -24.91 -7.04 10.32
CA LYS A 29 -24.20 -6.79 11.58
C LYS A 29 -25.27 -6.48 12.61
N PRO A 30 -25.19 -7.07 13.81
CA PRO A 30 -26.13 -6.78 14.86
C PRO A 30 -26.30 -5.26 15.00
N GLU A 31 -27.54 -4.78 14.97
CA GLU A 31 -27.80 -3.36 15.19
C GLU A 31 -27.56 -3.04 16.68
N GLY A 32 -26.72 -2.05 16.95
CA GLY A 32 -26.42 -1.59 18.30
C GLY A 32 -24.97 -1.16 18.46
N PHE A 33 -24.74 -0.26 19.41
CA PHE A 33 -23.40 0.27 19.68
C PHE A 33 -22.44 -0.84 20.15
N ILE A 34 -22.90 -1.70 21.07
CA ILE A 34 -22.09 -2.79 21.66
C ILE A 34 -22.17 -4.04 20.78
N GLU A 35 -23.37 -4.44 20.38
CA GLU A 35 -23.64 -5.66 19.63
C GLU A 35 -22.97 -5.65 18.24
N GLY A 36 -22.86 -4.47 17.63
CA GLY A 36 -22.15 -4.25 16.36
C GLY A 36 -20.67 -3.97 16.53
N SER A 37 -20.10 -4.08 17.73
CA SER A 37 -18.68 -3.82 17.97
C SER A 37 -17.82 -4.99 17.51
N THR A 38 -16.60 -4.66 17.06
CA THR A 38 -15.56 -5.62 16.72
C THR A 38 -14.24 -5.21 17.36
N LEU A 39 -13.47 -6.19 17.81
CA LEU A 39 -12.09 -6.00 18.26
C LEU A 39 -11.19 -7.02 17.52
N ASN A 40 -10.38 -6.51 16.64
CA ASN A 40 -9.42 -7.30 15.88
C ASN A 40 -8.00 -6.99 16.35
N VAL A 41 -7.21 -8.01 16.57
CA VAL A 41 -5.79 -7.90 16.92
C VAL A 41 -4.96 -8.64 15.86
N LEU A 42 -4.02 -7.97 15.23
CA LEU A 42 -3.04 -8.58 14.34
C LEU A 42 -1.69 -8.66 15.06
N ALA A 43 -1.20 -9.89 15.26
CA ALA A 43 0.18 -10.11 15.66
C ALA A 43 1.04 -10.27 14.40
N ARG A 44 2.02 -9.39 14.22
CA ARG A 44 2.93 -9.35 13.05
C ARG A 44 4.36 -9.53 13.52
N ASN A 45 5.00 -10.63 13.13
CA ASN A 45 6.43 -10.81 13.27
C ASN A 45 7.08 -10.51 11.91
N PHE A 46 8.06 -9.62 11.91
CA PHE A 46 8.64 -9.16 10.66
C PHE A 46 10.16 -9.10 10.77
N TYR A 47 10.83 -9.92 9.96
CA TYR A 47 12.26 -9.84 9.71
C TYR A 47 12.48 -9.21 8.33
N PHE A 48 13.34 -8.20 8.28
CA PHE A 48 13.66 -7.43 7.09
C PHE A 48 15.18 -7.29 6.97
N ASN A 49 15.74 -7.72 5.85
CA ASN A 49 17.15 -7.52 5.52
C ASN A 49 17.29 -6.95 4.12
N ARG A 50 18.19 -6.00 3.97
CA ARG A 50 18.56 -5.41 2.68
C ARG A 50 20.07 -5.27 2.60
N ASP A 51 20.67 -5.92 1.62
CA ASP A 51 22.10 -5.89 1.30
C ASP A 51 22.32 -4.97 0.09
N ASP A 52 23.02 -3.86 0.30
CA ASP A 52 23.38 -2.89 -0.74
C ASP A 52 24.74 -3.25 -1.32
N ARG A 53 24.75 -3.73 -2.55
CA ARG A 53 25.92 -4.34 -3.23
C ARG A 53 27.06 -3.37 -3.53
N LYS A 54 26.78 -2.08 -3.68
CA LYS A 54 27.75 -1.05 -4.11
C LYS A 54 27.67 0.20 -3.26
N GLY A 55 27.10 0.13 -2.09
CA GLY A 55 26.88 1.29 -1.26
C GLY A 55 26.98 1.00 0.22
N GLN A 56 26.88 2.05 0.98
CA GLN A 56 26.70 2.00 2.42
C GLN A 56 25.22 2.07 2.73
N SER A 57 24.68 1.06 3.37
CA SER A 57 23.28 1.04 3.78
C SER A 57 23.02 1.88 5.03
N SER A 58 24.05 2.21 5.77
CA SER A 58 23.95 3.00 7.00
C SER A 58 25.09 4.03 7.11
N PRO A 59 24.90 5.12 7.88
CA PRO A 59 25.94 6.08 8.17
C PRO A 59 27.19 5.49 8.84
N THR A 60 27.05 4.33 9.46
CA THR A 60 28.13 3.62 10.17
C THR A 60 28.89 2.62 9.28
N GLY A 61 28.54 2.53 7.98
CA GLY A 61 29.37 1.89 6.97
C GLY A 61 29.16 0.41 6.73
N ASN A 62 28.13 -0.22 7.29
CA ASN A 62 27.78 -1.59 6.92
C ASN A 62 27.17 -1.62 5.52
N GLY A 63 27.49 -2.64 4.72
CA GLY A 63 26.91 -2.84 3.38
C GLY A 63 25.47 -3.35 3.40
N TYR A 64 24.90 -3.64 4.58
CA TYR A 64 23.53 -4.14 4.72
C TYR A 64 22.79 -3.45 5.87
N SER A 65 21.47 -3.53 5.83
CA SER A 65 20.58 -3.12 6.92
C SER A 65 19.63 -4.25 7.27
N GLU A 66 19.33 -4.39 8.57
CA GLU A 66 18.58 -5.49 9.12
C GLU A 66 17.74 -5.06 10.32
N ALA A 67 16.51 -5.52 10.38
CA ALA A 67 15.64 -5.36 11.53
C ALA A 67 14.73 -6.58 11.70
N TRP A 68 14.61 -7.07 12.92
CA TRP A 68 13.63 -8.08 13.31
C TRP A 68 12.78 -7.52 14.43
N ALA A 69 11.48 -7.50 14.25
CA ALA A 69 10.57 -6.87 15.19
C ALA A 69 9.22 -7.60 15.28
N GLN A 70 8.55 -7.43 16.42
CA GLN A 70 7.21 -7.92 16.70
C GLN A 70 6.27 -6.74 16.78
N GLY A 71 5.20 -6.73 15.97
CA GLY A 71 4.08 -5.79 16.04
C GLY A 71 2.84 -6.44 16.66
N LEU A 72 2.10 -5.66 17.44
CA LEU A 72 0.72 -5.95 17.85
C LEU A 72 -0.13 -4.77 17.42
N ILE A 73 -1.19 -5.03 16.64
CA ILE A 73 -2.05 -4.00 16.05
C ILE A 73 -3.48 -4.33 16.45
N GLY A 74 -3.98 -3.62 17.47
CA GLY A 74 -5.37 -3.74 17.94
C GLY A 74 -6.24 -2.65 17.32
N LYS A 75 -7.36 -3.03 16.71
CA LYS A 75 -8.36 -2.11 16.16
C LYS A 75 -9.73 -2.47 16.75
N PHE A 76 -10.35 -1.50 17.38
CA PHE A 76 -11.72 -1.57 17.90
C PHE A 76 -12.61 -0.68 17.03
N GLU A 77 -13.74 -1.22 16.60
CA GLU A 77 -14.80 -0.48 15.93
C GLU A 77 -16.11 -0.77 16.63
N SER A 78 -16.76 0.26 17.20
CA SER A 78 -18.10 0.09 17.75
C SER A 78 -19.12 -0.08 16.64
N GLY A 79 -20.27 -0.65 16.96
CA GLY A 79 -21.48 -0.45 16.16
C GLY A 79 -21.95 1.02 16.25
N PHE A 80 -23.19 1.25 15.83
CA PHE A 80 -23.82 2.57 15.91
C PHE A 80 -24.98 2.56 16.93
N THR A 81 -25.18 3.69 17.61
CA THR A 81 -26.39 3.89 18.38
C THR A 81 -27.64 3.79 17.51
N GLN A 82 -28.76 3.35 18.08
CA GLN A 82 -30.04 3.29 17.38
C GLN A 82 -30.58 4.68 17.06
N GLY A 83 -31.37 4.77 16.00
CA GLY A 83 -32.03 6.00 15.54
C GLY A 83 -31.65 6.40 14.11
N THR A 84 -32.29 7.44 13.59
CA THR A 84 -32.05 7.97 12.23
C THR A 84 -30.59 8.43 12.07
N VAL A 85 -30.00 8.97 13.12
CA VAL A 85 -28.59 9.30 13.21
C VAL A 85 -27.95 8.37 14.22
N GLY A 86 -27.01 7.53 13.76
CA GLY A 86 -26.24 6.64 14.63
C GLY A 86 -24.88 7.25 14.95
N PHE A 87 -24.43 7.09 16.20
CA PHE A 87 -23.09 7.50 16.63
C PHE A 87 -22.28 6.26 17.01
N GLY A 88 -21.00 6.31 16.75
CA GLY A 88 -20.05 5.25 17.05
C GLY A 88 -18.65 5.78 17.34
N LEU A 89 -17.76 4.88 17.70
CA LEU A 89 -16.38 5.15 18.06
C LEU A 89 -15.47 4.09 17.43
N ASP A 90 -14.37 4.54 16.85
CA ASP A 90 -13.26 3.69 16.41
C ASP A 90 -12.05 4.01 17.27
N ALA A 91 -11.27 3.00 17.66
CA ALA A 91 -10.04 3.19 18.41
C ALA A 91 -8.99 2.17 17.96
N PHE A 92 -7.72 2.52 18.10
CA PHE A 92 -6.64 1.58 17.89
C PHE A 92 -5.54 1.76 18.93
N ALA A 93 -4.85 0.66 19.20
CA ALA A 93 -3.62 0.63 19.96
C ALA A 93 -2.63 -0.29 19.25
N MET A 94 -1.43 0.20 19.02
CA MET A 94 -0.39 -0.54 18.33
C MET A 94 0.90 -0.50 19.12
N TYR A 95 1.64 -1.61 19.10
CA TYR A 95 2.90 -1.74 19.82
C TYR A 95 3.93 -2.45 18.93
N GLY A 96 5.11 -1.89 18.82
CA GLY A 96 6.27 -2.45 18.13
C GLY A 96 7.38 -2.75 19.12
N LEU A 97 7.91 -3.96 19.07
CA LEU A 97 9.00 -4.46 19.92
C LEU A 97 10.16 -4.91 19.04
N LYS A 98 11.34 -4.39 19.30
CA LYS A 98 12.59 -4.85 18.68
C LYS A 98 12.92 -6.26 19.20
N LEU A 99 13.16 -7.20 18.29
CA LEU A 99 13.67 -8.50 18.60
C LEU A 99 15.18 -8.57 18.34
N ASP A 100 15.62 -8.06 17.17
CA ASP A 100 17.03 -7.90 16.84
C ASP A 100 17.22 -6.76 15.81
N SER A 101 18.17 -5.91 16.09
CA SER A 101 18.78 -4.89 15.24
C SER A 101 19.90 -4.20 16.05
N GLY A 102 20.61 -3.23 15.46
CA GLY A 102 21.64 -2.50 16.17
C GLY A 102 22.20 -1.33 15.39
N THR A 103 23.04 -0.52 16.05
CA THR A 103 23.80 0.56 15.41
C THR A 103 24.59 -0.02 14.24
N GLY A 104 24.49 0.60 13.08
CA GLY A 104 25.14 0.11 11.86
C GLY A 104 24.32 -0.91 11.05
N ARG A 105 23.32 -1.57 11.64
CA ARG A 105 22.38 -2.45 10.93
C ARG A 105 21.01 -1.85 10.74
N SER A 106 20.68 -0.81 11.48
CA SER A 106 19.34 -0.20 11.47
C SER A 106 19.00 0.59 10.20
N GLY A 107 19.97 0.85 9.33
CA GLY A 107 19.80 1.73 8.19
C GLY A 107 19.65 3.19 8.58
N GLY A 108 20.15 4.10 7.77
CA GLY A 108 20.23 5.54 8.11
C GLY A 108 18.91 6.31 8.05
N LYS A 109 17.76 5.71 7.98
CA LYS A 109 16.46 6.41 7.89
C LYS A 109 15.33 5.58 8.52
N GLY A 110 15.50 5.23 9.81
CA GLY A 110 14.41 4.58 10.54
C GLY A 110 14.23 3.10 10.22
N SER A 111 15.32 2.34 10.11
CA SER A 111 15.26 0.86 9.95
C SER A 111 14.22 0.41 8.90
N PHE A 112 14.23 1.05 7.73
CA PHE A 112 13.24 0.81 6.65
C PHE A 112 11.77 1.03 7.05
N GLY A 113 11.52 1.84 8.08
CA GLY A 113 10.18 2.01 8.64
C GLY A 113 9.75 0.86 9.55
N MET A 114 10.70 0.04 10.05
CA MET A 114 10.41 -1.05 10.99
C MET A 114 10.45 -0.57 12.44
N LEU A 115 11.48 0.18 12.81
CA LEU A 115 11.72 0.69 14.16
C LEU A 115 12.11 2.17 14.10
N PRO A 116 11.71 2.98 15.07
CA PRO A 116 12.28 4.32 15.27
C PRO A 116 13.78 4.22 15.51
N VAL A 117 14.52 5.26 15.17
CA VAL A 117 15.95 5.40 15.51
C VAL A 117 16.16 6.70 16.24
N ASP A 118 17.06 6.70 17.23
CA ASP A 118 17.49 7.88 17.96
C ASP A 118 18.47 8.75 17.14
N SER A 119 18.96 9.83 17.74
CA SER A 119 19.94 10.73 17.11
C SER A 119 21.28 10.06 16.76
N ASP A 120 21.62 8.96 17.44
CA ASP A 120 22.83 8.17 17.21
C ASP A 120 22.61 7.02 16.22
N ASN A 121 21.47 6.98 15.53
CA ASN A 121 21.02 5.90 14.64
C ASN A 121 20.91 4.54 15.33
N ARG A 122 20.62 4.50 16.63
CA ARG A 122 20.31 3.29 17.36
C ARG A 122 18.82 3.01 17.25
N PRO A 123 18.40 1.79 16.89
CA PRO A 123 16.98 1.42 16.87
C PRO A 123 16.45 1.37 18.31
N GLU A 124 15.32 2.01 18.52
CA GLU A 124 14.58 1.97 19.78
C GLU A 124 14.13 0.55 20.11
N ASP A 125 14.10 0.23 21.41
CA ASP A 125 13.71 -1.11 21.87
C ASP A 125 12.21 -1.38 21.64
N ASN A 126 11.39 -0.34 21.76
CA ASN A 126 9.94 -0.42 21.51
C ASN A 126 9.36 0.97 21.21
N TYR A 127 8.15 0.95 20.65
CA TYR A 127 7.36 2.14 20.42
C TYR A 127 5.88 1.78 20.33
N SER A 128 5.01 2.77 20.45
CA SER A 128 3.57 2.55 20.42
C SER A 128 2.84 3.67 19.70
N LYS A 129 1.65 3.35 19.21
CA LYS A 129 0.71 4.30 18.60
C LYS A 129 -0.65 4.10 19.23
N LEU A 130 -1.34 5.18 19.53
CA LEU A 130 -2.69 5.17 20.07
C LEU A 130 -3.51 6.25 19.36
N GLY A 131 -4.73 5.93 19.00
CA GLY A 131 -5.60 6.89 18.35
C GLY A 131 -7.04 6.39 18.24
N GLY A 132 -7.89 7.24 17.69
CA GLY A 132 -9.29 6.91 17.47
C GLY A 132 -10.06 8.01 16.78
N ALA A 133 -11.28 7.70 16.40
CA ALA A 133 -12.21 8.59 15.73
C ALA A 133 -13.62 8.41 16.28
N VAL A 134 -14.36 9.49 16.38
CA VAL A 134 -15.82 9.43 16.50
C VAL A 134 -16.41 9.28 15.12
N LYS A 135 -17.48 8.50 15.00
CA LYS A 135 -18.18 8.30 13.75
C LYS A 135 -19.67 8.55 13.86
N MET A 136 -20.24 9.07 12.81
CA MET A 136 -21.68 9.33 12.68
C MET A 136 -22.17 8.69 11.39
N ARG A 137 -23.29 7.97 11.49
CA ARG A 137 -24.01 7.39 10.35
C ARG A 137 -25.35 8.09 10.15
N LEU A 138 -25.62 8.50 8.94
CA LEU A 138 -26.94 8.93 8.49
C LEU A 138 -27.27 8.16 7.20
N MET A 139 -28.24 7.25 7.27
CA MET A 139 -28.53 6.30 6.19
C MET A 139 -27.23 5.57 5.79
N ASP A 140 -26.85 5.63 4.49
CA ASP A 140 -25.68 5.00 3.92
C ASP A 140 -24.44 5.92 3.90
N THR A 141 -24.47 7.02 4.65
CA THR A 141 -23.35 7.95 4.78
C THR A 141 -22.72 7.82 6.16
N VAL A 142 -21.41 7.60 6.19
CA VAL A 142 -20.61 7.57 7.41
C VAL A 142 -19.59 8.70 7.37
N VAL A 143 -19.59 9.52 8.43
CA VAL A 143 -18.57 10.55 8.66
C VAL A 143 -17.72 10.12 9.85
N ARG A 144 -16.37 10.20 9.71
CA ARG A 144 -15.42 9.97 10.81
C ARG A 144 -14.62 11.22 11.07
N VAL A 145 -14.39 11.53 12.34
CA VAL A 145 -13.58 12.66 12.79
C VAL A 145 -12.56 12.16 13.82
N GLY A 146 -11.31 12.28 13.51
CA GLY A 146 -10.20 11.77 14.34
C GLY A 146 -9.12 11.08 13.54
N ASP A 147 -8.59 9.99 14.08
CA ASP A 147 -7.54 9.20 13.45
C ASP A 147 -8.16 8.12 12.54
N VAL A 148 -7.80 8.17 11.26
CA VAL A 148 -8.42 7.39 10.19
C VAL A 148 -7.38 6.69 9.32
N PHE A 149 -7.85 5.69 8.57
CA PHE A 149 -7.04 4.86 7.67
C PHE A 149 -7.62 4.89 6.25
N PRO A 150 -7.46 5.99 5.48
CA PRO A 150 -8.02 6.10 4.14
C PRO A 150 -7.37 5.09 3.18
N GLN A 151 -8.18 4.56 2.25
CA GLN A 151 -7.78 3.55 1.26
C GLN A 151 -8.27 3.95 -0.13
N THR A 152 -7.67 5.01 -0.68
CA THR A 152 -7.99 5.49 -2.02
C THR A 152 -6.74 5.57 -2.88
N PRO A 153 -6.82 5.59 -4.21
CA PRO A 153 -5.65 5.66 -5.07
C PRO A 153 -4.80 6.93 -4.90
N VAL A 154 -5.34 7.96 -4.27
CA VAL A 154 -4.67 9.27 -4.11
C VAL A 154 -4.32 9.60 -2.67
N VAL A 155 -4.93 8.90 -1.70
CA VAL A 155 -4.58 8.95 -0.27
C VAL A 155 -4.80 7.56 0.32
N TYR A 156 -3.72 6.88 0.62
CA TYR A 156 -3.76 5.54 1.18
C TYR A 156 -2.86 5.45 2.42
N TYR A 157 -3.29 4.79 3.48
CA TYR A 157 -2.41 4.50 4.59
C TYR A 157 -1.48 3.33 4.25
N GLY A 158 -0.18 3.50 4.47
CA GLY A 158 0.79 2.44 4.23
C GLY A 158 0.72 1.37 5.33
N ASP A 159 0.70 0.08 4.93
CA ASP A 159 0.73 -1.07 5.85
C ASP A 159 1.79 -2.12 5.44
N SER A 160 2.81 -1.71 4.73
CA SER A 160 3.90 -2.58 4.25
C SER A 160 5.07 -2.71 5.24
N ARG A 161 4.91 -2.22 6.46
CA ARG A 161 5.93 -2.22 7.53
C ARG A 161 5.39 -2.84 8.81
N LEU A 162 6.11 -2.70 9.94
CA LEU A 162 5.75 -3.31 11.21
C LEU A 162 4.41 -2.81 11.74
N LEU A 163 4.25 -1.48 11.84
CA LEU A 163 3.00 -0.82 12.20
C LEU A 163 2.52 0.05 11.03
N PRO A 164 1.20 0.11 10.78
CA PRO A 164 0.65 0.94 9.72
C PRO A 164 0.75 2.44 9.99
N GLU A 165 0.69 3.21 8.92
CA GLU A 165 0.45 4.66 8.97
C GLU A 165 -0.97 4.96 9.44
N SER A 166 -1.19 6.18 9.90
CA SER A 166 -2.52 6.72 10.18
C SER A 166 -2.56 8.21 9.86
N PHE A 167 -3.76 8.72 9.65
CA PHE A 167 -3.99 10.13 9.34
C PHE A 167 -5.00 10.70 10.31
N ARG A 168 -4.97 12.02 10.53
CA ARG A 168 -5.95 12.71 11.36
C ARG A 168 -6.70 13.75 10.56
N GLY A 169 -8.02 13.73 10.68
CA GLY A 169 -8.89 14.68 10.01
C GLY A 169 -10.35 14.24 9.98
N VAL A 170 -11.02 14.55 8.89
CA VAL A 170 -12.42 14.20 8.64
C VAL A 170 -12.49 13.40 7.37
N THR A 171 -13.22 12.28 7.39
CA THR A 171 -13.54 11.48 6.20
C THR A 171 -15.05 11.28 6.08
N VAL A 172 -15.51 11.10 4.86
CA VAL A 172 -16.89 10.77 4.52
C VAL A 172 -16.91 9.62 3.52
N GLU A 173 -17.79 8.66 3.75
CA GLU A 173 -18.06 7.53 2.87
C GLU A 173 -19.56 7.46 2.62
N ASN A 174 -19.96 7.17 1.37
CA ASN A 174 -21.35 7.00 0.99
C ASN A 174 -21.51 5.84 0.03
N THR A 175 -22.48 4.96 0.30
CA THR A 175 -22.82 3.77 -0.49
C THR A 175 -24.29 3.72 -0.88
N SER A 176 -25.00 4.86 -0.87
CA SER A 176 -26.43 4.93 -1.15
C SER A 176 -26.83 4.54 -2.58
N VAL A 177 -25.90 4.60 -3.53
CA VAL A 177 -26.14 4.20 -4.90
C VAL A 177 -25.55 2.82 -5.14
N GLN A 178 -26.37 1.89 -5.55
CA GLN A 178 -25.92 0.51 -5.81
C GLN A 178 -24.75 0.46 -6.80
N GLY A 179 -23.69 -0.23 -6.42
CA GLY A 179 -22.47 -0.36 -7.20
C GLY A 179 -21.55 0.86 -7.16
N LEU A 180 -21.91 1.95 -6.48
CA LEU A 180 -21.09 3.15 -6.31
C LEU A 180 -20.68 3.33 -4.84
N SER A 181 -19.38 3.41 -4.60
CA SER A 181 -18.80 3.80 -3.32
C SER A 181 -18.11 5.15 -3.48
N LEU A 182 -18.59 6.17 -2.79
CA LEU A 182 -17.98 7.50 -2.77
C LEU A 182 -17.18 7.69 -1.49
N GLN A 183 -16.00 8.27 -1.61
CA GLN A 183 -15.12 8.57 -0.49
C GLN A 183 -14.54 9.98 -0.63
N GLY A 184 -14.39 10.66 0.50
CA GLY A 184 -13.74 11.96 0.53
C GLY A 184 -13.23 12.28 1.93
N GLY A 185 -12.35 13.27 2.01
CA GLY A 185 -11.83 13.70 3.31
C GLY A 185 -10.92 14.89 3.22
N ARG A 186 -10.64 15.45 4.40
CA ARG A 186 -9.61 16.46 4.62
C ARG A 186 -8.81 16.08 5.85
N LEU A 187 -7.53 15.85 5.63
CA LEU A 187 -6.58 15.41 6.64
C LEU A 187 -5.55 16.51 6.88
N HIS A 188 -5.12 16.70 8.11
CA HIS A 188 -4.19 17.78 8.48
C HIS A 188 -2.92 17.30 9.15
N SER A 189 -2.82 16.01 9.47
CA SER A 189 -1.61 15.40 10.02
C SER A 189 -1.56 13.90 9.71
N MET A 190 -0.36 13.34 9.80
CA MET A 190 -0.12 11.92 9.62
C MET A 190 0.82 11.38 10.71
N SER A 191 0.79 10.07 10.91
CA SER A 191 1.76 9.32 11.69
C SER A 191 2.38 8.24 10.81
N GLN A 192 3.67 8.35 10.54
CA GLN A 192 4.40 7.37 9.74
C GLN A 192 4.59 6.05 10.51
N PRO A 193 5.05 4.95 9.87
CA PRO A 193 5.16 3.64 10.53
C PRO A 193 5.97 3.63 11.81
N THR A 194 7.01 4.45 11.90
CA THR A 194 7.93 4.52 13.06
C THR A 194 7.67 5.71 14.00
N GLU A 195 6.56 6.41 13.84
CA GLU A 195 6.19 7.54 14.71
C GLU A 195 5.17 7.09 15.75
N SER A 196 5.32 7.58 16.99
CA SER A 196 4.39 7.31 18.10
C SER A 196 3.24 8.30 18.19
N GLY A 197 3.27 9.38 17.42
CA GLY A 197 2.26 10.44 17.42
C GLY A 197 2.00 11.02 16.06
N MET A 198 1.00 11.88 15.98
CA MET A 198 0.73 12.66 14.78
C MET A 198 1.75 13.78 14.63
N ARG A 199 2.21 13.98 13.41
CA ARG A 199 3.08 15.10 13.03
C ARG A 199 2.29 16.10 12.20
N GLU A 200 2.66 17.36 12.29
CA GLU A 200 2.22 18.39 11.36
C GLU A 200 2.90 18.21 10.00
N GLY A 201 2.17 18.51 8.92
CA GLY A 201 2.64 18.33 7.55
C GLY A 201 2.55 16.86 7.10
N PHE A 202 3.10 16.62 5.91
CA PHE A 202 3.04 15.31 5.26
C PHE A 202 4.43 14.89 4.81
N ALA A 203 4.62 13.60 4.64
CA ALA A 203 5.80 13.04 4.01
C ALA A 203 5.42 12.41 2.69
N THR A 204 6.17 12.70 1.64
CA THR A 204 6.07 12.07 0.34
C THR A 204 7.21 11.08 0.16
N PHE A 205 7.06 10.18 -0.79
CA PHE A 205 8.02 9.09 -0.93
C PHE A 205 9.37 9.58 -1.48
N TYR A 206 9.35 10.44 -2.49
CA TYR A 206 10.56 10.91 -3.18
C TYR A 206 11.07 12.25 -2.65
N ALA A 207 10.19 13.22 -2.42
CA ALA A 207 10.59 14.55 -1.92
C ALA A 207 10.79 14.60 -0.39
N GLY A 208 10.28 13.59 0.33
CA GLY A 208 10.40 13.54 1.79
C GLY A 208 9.38 14.43 2.50
N ASN A 209 9.81 15.16 3.51
CA ASN A 209 8.90 15.98 4.31
C ASN A 209 8.45 17.23 3.55
N VAL A 210 7.13 17.41 3.47
CA VAL A 210 6.48 18.57 2.85
C VAL A 210 5.69 19.30 3.91
N ASN A 211 6.00 20.57 4.13
CA ASN A 211 5.29 21.41 5.09
C ASN A 211 3.96 21.91 4.48
N SER A 212 3.04 20.99 4.24
CA SER A 212 1.69 21.26 3.77
C SER A 212 0.70 21.22 4.94
N PRO A 213 -0.23 22.17 5.06
CA PRO A 213 -1.18 22.21 6.18
C PRO A 213 -2.29 21.16 6.09
N TRP A 214 -2.57 20.64 4.91
CA TRP A 214 -3.62 19.62 4.72
C TRP A 214 -3.53 18.93 3.37
N ILE A 215 -4.08 17.73 3.32
CA ILE A 215 -4.47 17.06 2.08
C ILE A 215 -5.97 16.83 2.07
N GLY A 216 -6.61 17.18 0.96
CA GLY A 216 -8.00 16.86 0.69
C GLY A 216 -8.11 15.86 -0.45
N TYR A 217 -9.12 14.99 -0.41
CA TYR A 217 -9.39 14.06 -1.50
C TYR A 217 -10.88 13.81 -1.66
N PHE A 218 -11.27 13.42 -2.85
CA PHE A 218 -12.63 12.99 -3.17
C PHE A 218 -12.62 12.10 -4.41
N GLY A 219 -13.52 11.13 -4.44
CA GLY A 219 -13.71 10.27 -5.58
C GLY A 219 -14.60 9.07 -5.26
N GLY A 220 -14.55 8.08 -6.13
CA GLY A 220 -15.34 6.86 -5.94
C GLY A 220 -14.97 5.75 -6.89
N ASP A 221 -15.46 4.58 -6.51
CA ASP A 221 -15.38 3.33 -7.26
C ASP A 221 -16.78 2.94 -7.71
N TYR A 222 -16.92 2.61 -8.99
CA TYR A 222 -18.17 2.20 -9.59
C TYR A 222 -18.06 0.82 -10.22
N GLN A 223 -18.85 -0.12 -9.73
CA GLN A 223 -19.00 -1.45 -10.33
C GLN A 223 -20.00 -1.36 -11.48
N LEU A 224 -19.51 -1.19 -12.71
CA LEU A 224 -20.33 -1.03 -13.90
C LEU A 224 -21.17 -2.30 -14.20
N ASN A 225 -20.55 -3.45 -14.00
CA ASN A 225 -21.16 -4.78 -14.10
C ASN A 225 -20.25 -5.80 -13.35
N PRO A 226 -20.62 -7.08 -13.21
CA PRO A 226 -19.82 -8.07 -12.47
C PRO A 226 -18.37 -8.24 -12.95
N HIS A 227 -18.03 -7.71 -14.12
CA HIS A 227 -16.73 -7.92 -14.77
C HIS A 227 -15.90 -6.65 -14.90
N VAL A 228 -16.50 -5.46 -14.73
CA VAL A 228 -15.85 -4.18 -14.99
C VAL A 228 -16.06 -3.22 -13.83
N SER A 229 -14.98 -2.69 -13.28
CA SER A 229 -14.99 -1.59 -12.31
C SER A 229 -14.26 -0.38 -12.85
N LEU A 230 -14.71 0.80 -12.41
CA LEU A 230 -14.14 2.11 -12.72
C LEU A 230 -13.83 2.84 -11.42
N SER A 231 -12.75 3.60 -11.40
CA SER A 231 -12.34 4.41 -10.26
C SER A 231 -11.97 5.81 -10.73
N LEU A 232 -12.49 6.84 -10.06
CA LEU A 232 -12.16 8.24 -10.32
C LEU A 232 -11.90 8.94 -8.99
N TYR A 233 -10.71 9.52 -8.84
CA TYR A 233 -10.33 10.23 -7.63
C TYR A 233 -9.54 11.50 -7.95
N SER A 234 -9.60 12.45 -7.02
CA SER A 234 -8.72 13.61 -7.01
C SER A 234 -8.20 13.84 -5.59
N SER A 235 -7.00 14.43 -5.49
CA SER A 235 -6.48 14.94 -4.22
C SER A 235 -5.76 16.26 -4.44
N ARG A 236 -5.74 17.08 -3.38
CA ARG A 236 -4.94 18.29 -3.27
C ARG A 236 -4.08 18.21 -2.03
N LEU A 237 -2.76 18.14 -2.20
CA LEU A 237 -1.81 18.44 -1.14
C LEU A 237 -1.51 19.93 -1.21
N LYS A 238 -2.01 20.69 -0.23
CA LYS A 238 -1.98 22.17 -0.25
C LYS A 238 -0.56 22.71 -0.41
N ASP A 239 -0.41 23.67 -1.32
CA ASP A 239 0.86 24.30 -1.69
C ASP A 239 1.87 23.37 -2.39
N ALA A 240 1.49 22.14 -2.76
CA ALA A 240 2.36 21.14 -3.39
C ALA A 240 1.81 20.62 -4.72
N TRP A 241 0.69 19.90 -4.71
CA TRP A 241 0.11 19.32 -5.92
C TRP A 241 -1.42 19.21 -5.91
N ASP A 242 -1.99 19.16 -7.13
CA ASP A 242 -3.27 18.55 -7.45
C ASP A 242 -3.02 17.24 -8.20
N GLN A 243 -3.58 16.14 -7.72
CA GLN A 243 -3.51 14.84 -8.39
C GLN A 243 -4.91 14.36 -8.80
N TYR A 244 -4.99 13.80 -9.99
CA TYR A 244 -6.18 13.17 -10.54
C TYR A 244 -5.86 11.73 -10.90
N TYR A 245 -6.76 10.82 -10.60
CA TYR A 245 -6.63 9.41 -10.90
C TYR A 245 -7.84 8.89 -11.66
N PHE A 246 -7.57 8.08 -12.67
CA PHE A 246 -8.53 7.22 -13.36
C PHE A 246 -8.01 5.80 -13.35
N GLY A 247 -8.87 4.86 -12.94
CA GLY A 247 -8.60 3.43 -12.96
C GLY A 247 -9.73 2.63 -13.58
N THR A 248 -9.38 1.51 -14.20
CA THR A 248 -10.34 0.49 -14.59
C THR A 248 -9.76 -0.90 -14.39
N ALA A 249 -10.60 -1.82 -13.95
CA ALA A 249 -10.26 -3.23 -13.87
C ALA A 249 -11.32 -4.08 -14.57
N VAL A 250 -10.86 -5.11 -15.26
CA VAL A 250 -11.69 -6.06 -15.99
C VAL A 250 -11.30 -7.48 -15.55
N ASN A 251 -12.29 -8.31 -15.27
CA ASN A 251 -12.11 -9.75 -15.04
C ASN A 251 -13.25 -10.50 -15.71
N TYR A 252 -12.96 -11.18 -16.80
CA TYR A 252 -13.96 -11.84 -17.62
C TYR A 252 -13.72 -13.35 -17.66
N PRO A 253 -14.62 -14.18 -17.09
CA PRO A 253 -14.55 -15.63 -17.20
C PRO A 253 -14.87 -16.06 -18.64
N LEU A 254 -13.98 -16.84 -19.25
CA LEU A 254 -14.20 -17.45 -20.57
C LEU A 254 -14.81 -18.85 -20.41
N THR A 255 -14.35 -19.58 -19.38
CA THR A 255 -14.86 -20.88 -18.95
C THR A 255 -14.81 -20.95 -17.42
N GLU A 256 -15.21 -22.08 -16.82
CA GLU A 256 -15.06 -22.29 -15.36
C GLU A 256 -13.58 -22.26 -14.90
N GLU A 257 -12.65 -22.65 -15.76
CA GLU A 257 -11.22 -22.74 -15.44
C GLU A 257 -10.40 -21.56 -15.99
N VAL A 258 -10.92 -20.86 -17.00
CA VAL A 258 -10.17 -19.84 -17.75
C VAL A 258 -10.83 -18.47 -17.59
N SER A 259 -10.08 -17.49 -17.13
CA SER A 259 -10.49 -16.08 -17.17
C SER A 259 -9.38 -15.19 -17.73
N VAL A 260 -9.79 -14.13 -18.41
CA VAL A 260 -8.89 -13.02 -18.78
C VAL A 260 -9.14 -11.86 -17.86
N PHE A 261 -8.07 -11.17 -17.51
CA PHE A 261 -8.16 -9.98 -16.65
C PHE A 261 -7.23 -8.90 -17.16
N GLY A 262 -7.55 -7.67 -16.84
CA GLY A 262 -6.75 -6.53 -17.22
C GLY A 262 -7.11 -5.30 -16.41
N GLY A 263 -6.36 -4.23 -16.65
CA GLY A 263 -6.62 -2.95 -16.01
C GLY A 263 -5.80 -1.85 -16.65
N PHE A 264 -6.22 -0.65 -16.38
CA PHE A 264 -5.51 0.57 -16.77
C PHE A 264 -5.57 1.55 -15.61
N ASN A 265 -4.45 2.18 -15.30
CA ASN A 265 -4.33 3.21 -14.29
C ASN A 265 -3.66 4.44 -14.91
N TYR A 266 -4.18 5.61 -14.60
CA TYR A 266 -3.66 6.88 -15.07
C TYR A 266 -3.67 7.89 -13.93
N TYR A 267 -2.55 8.55 -13.73
CA TYR A 267 -2.43 9.70 -12.85
C TYR A 267 -1.99 10.93 -13.63
N ASN A 268 -2.50 12.08 -13.22
CA ASN A 268 -1.98 13.38 -13.59
C ASN A 268 -1.73 14.19 -12.31
N ALA A 269 -0.54 14.73 -12.17
CA ALA A 269 -0.15 15.60 -11.06
C ALA A 269 0.29 16.95 -11.59
N GLN A 270 -0.27 18.03 -11.04
CA GLN A 270 0.06 19.41 -11.37
C GLN A 270 0.46 20.15 -10.10
N ASP A 271 1.31 21.14 -10.21
CA ASP A 271 1.67 21.98 -9.07
C ASP A 271 0.46 22.79 -8.56
N GLU A 272 0.44 23.05 -7.26
CA GLU A 272 -0.58 23.83 -6.57
C GLU A 272 0.06 24.84 -5.60
N GLY A 273 -0.56 26.02 -5.53
CA GLY A 273 -0.24 27.05 -4.55
C GLY A 273 1.20 27.52 -4.62
N LYS A 274 1.97 27.35 -3.52
CA LYS A 274 3.37 27.80 -3.41
C LYS A 274 4.38 26.93 -4.15
N LYS A 275 3.92 25.83 -4.77
CA LYS A 275 4.77 24.88 -5.53
C LYS A 275 5.95 24.37 -4.69
N LEU A 276 5.68 23.87 -3.49
CA LEU A 276 6.73 23.41 -2.56
C LEU A 276 7.63 22.33 -3.14
N LEU A 277 7.17 21.62 -4.17
CA LEU A 277 7.90 20.58 -4.90
C LEU A 277 8.43 21.06 -6.26
N GLY A 278 8.31 22.36 -6.55
CA GLY A 278 8.61 22.94 -7.85
C GLY A 278 7.45 22.84 -8.83
N GLU A 279 7.70 23.14 -10.11
CA GLU A 279 6.69 23.03 -11.17
C GLU A 279 6.41 21.55 -11.47
N LEU A 280 5.15 21.15 -11.36
CA LEU A 280 4.72 19.79 -11.63
C LEU A 280 3.76 19.77 -12.83
N ASN A 281 4.04 18.94 -13.80
CA ASN A 281 3.15 18.54 -14.87
C ASN A 281 3.49 17.10 -15.25
N ASN A 282 3.24 16.22 -14.29
CA ASN A 282 3.54 14.80 -14.45
C ASN A 282 2.29 14.02 -14.81
N ASN A 283 2.37 13.19 -15.83
CA ASN A 283 1.39 12.13 -16.01
C ASN A 283 2.09 10.78 -16.14
N ILE A 284 1.50 9.80 -15.49
CA ILE A 284 1.98 8.42 -15.49
C ILE A 284 0.81 7.48 -15.69
N TRP A 285 1.04 6.41 -16.43
CA TRP A 285 0.02 5.40 -16.64
C TRP A 285 0.62 4.00 -16.64
N SER A 286 -0.22 3.02 -16.31
CA SER A 286 0.08 1.61 -16.46
C SER A 286 -1.09 0.87 -17.10
N ALA A 287 -0.78 -0.17 -17.85
CA ALA A 287 -1.75 -1.09 -18.43
C ALA A 287 -1.30 -2.52 -18.17
N LYS A 288 -2.25 -3.38 -17.82
CA LYS A 288 -2.03 -4.80 -17.53
C LYS A 288 -3.02 -5.67 -18.28
N LEU A 289 -2.52 -6.79 -18.78
CA LEU A 289 -3.34 -7.86 -19.35
C LEU A 289 -2.83 -9.20 -18.84
N GLY A 290 -3.73 -10.11 -18.52
CA GLY A 290 -3.37 -11.42 -18.03
C GLY A 290 -4.43 -12.49 -18.27
N VAL A 291 -4.02 -13.71 -18.03
CA VAL A 291 -4.89 -14.90 -18.11
C VAL A 291 -4.71 -15.73 -16.84
N LYS A 292 -5.80 -16.27 -16.33
CA LYS A 292 -5.83 -17.29 -15.30
C LYS A 292 -6.32 -18.59 -15.93
N VAL A 293 -5.59 -19.69 -15.72
CA VAL A 293 -5.96 -21.04 -16.16
C VAL A 293 -5.78 -21.98 -14.97
N GLY A 294 -6.88 -22.40 -14.37
CA GLY A 294 -6.87 -23.23 -13.17
C GLY A 294 -6.03 -22.57 -12.04
N ALA A 295 -4.96 -23.25 -11.66
CA ALA A 295 -4.01 -22.80 -10.63
C ALA A 295 -3.07 -21.67 -11.06
N HIS A 296 -2.93 -21.44 -12.35
CA HIS A 296 -1.89 -20.58 -12.94
C HIS A 296 -2.45 -19.21 -13.32
N ARG A 297 -1.73 -18.15 -13.00
CA ARG A 297 -2.06 -16.79 -13.42
C ARG A 297 -0.80 -16.12 -14.00
N LEU A 298 -0.92 -15.61 -15.22
CA LEU A 298 0.15 -14.91 -15.92
C LEU A 298 -0.34 -13.51 -16.29
N ALA A 299 0.48 -12.49 -16.07
CA ALA A 299 0.18 -11.11 -16.43
C ALA A 299 1.41 -10.41 -17.02
N LEU A 300 1.16 -9.62 -18.06
CA LEU A 300 2.11 -8.67 -18.64
C LEU A 300 1.60 -7.27 -18.38
N SER A 301 2.47 -6.36 -17.94
CA SER A 301 2.14 -4.96 -17.73
C SER A 301 3.18 -4.03 -18.36
N HIS A 302 2.72 -2.86 -18.75
CA HIS A 302 3.54 -1.75 -19.23
C HIS A 302 3.19 -0.50 -18.46
N GLN A 303 4.22 0.29 -18.11
CA GLN A 303 4.06 1.55 -17.38
C GLN A 303 4.97 2.61 -17.99
N ARG A 304 4.50 3.86 -17.99
CA ARG A 304 5.25 4.99 -18.50
C ARG A 304 4.98 6.25 -17.70
N ASN A 305 6.04 6.87 -17.20
CA ASN A 305 6.02 8.25 -16.72
C ASN A 305 6.39 9.19 -17.87
N ASN A 306 5.53 10.12 -18.23
CA ASN A 306 5.77 11.14 -19.25
C ASN A 306 6.28 12.46 -18.64
N GLY A 307 6.25 12.60 -17.31
CA GLY A 307 6.68 13.80 -16.59
C GLY A 307 8.19 13.96 -16.52
N ASP A 308 8.61 15.11 -16.05
CA ASP A 308 10.03 15.47 -15.86
C ASP A 308 10.52 15.20 -14.43
N ASN A 309 9.64 14.76 -13.53
CA ASN A 309 9.93 14.45 -12.14
C ASN A 309 9.58 13.00 -11.81
N ASP A 310 10.14 12.44 -10.71
CA ASP A 310 9.59 11.23 -10.12
C ASP A 310 8.10 11.47 -9.85
N PHE A 311 7.24 10.49 -10.16
CA PHE A 311 5.84 10.60 -9.78
C PHE A 311 5.73 10.33 -8.28
N ASP A 312 5.45 11.37 -7.50
CA ASP A 312 5.47 11.33 -6.05
C ASP A 312 4.08 11.08 -5.46
N TYR A 313 4.04 10.51 -4.26
CA TYR A 313 2.85 10.13 -3.54
C TYR A 313 3.12 10.17 -2.02
N LEU A 314 2.09 10.09 -1.19
CA LEU A 314 2.27 9.99 0.26
C LEU A 314 3.07 8.74 0.62
N ARG A 315 3.94 8.89 1.60
CA ARG A 315 4.99 7.92 1.93
C ARG A 315 4.42 6.56 2.34
N GLN A 316 5.25 5.51 2.10
CA GLN A 316 5.02 4.08 2.34
C GLN A 316 4.07 3.38 1.36
N SER A 317 4.43 3.47 0.11
CA SER A 317 4.26 2.55 -1.03
C SER A 317 2.92 1.84 -1.32
N ASP A 318 1.91 1.88 -0.47
CA ASP A 318 0.61 1.33 -0.84
C ASP A 318 -0.29 2.40 -1.48
N SER A 319 0.22 3.65 -1.57
CA SER A 319 -0.50 4.85 -2.05
C SER A 319 -0.37 5.09 -3.55
N ILE A 320 0.14 4.12 -4.31
CA ILE A 320 0.30 4.24 -5.75
C ILE A 320 -0.26 3.00 -6.44
N PHE A 321 -1.28 3.21 -7.29
CA PHE A 321 -1.98 2.14 -7.99
C PHE A 321 -1.45 2.02 -9.42
N LEU A 322 -0.16 1.65 -9.53
CA LEU A 322 0.51 1.41 -10.79
C LEU A 322 0.96 -0.05 -10.87
N ASP A 323 0.78 -0.69 -12.02
CA ASP A 323 0.99 -2.13 -12.17
C ASP A 323 2.44 -2.56 -12.03
N ASN A 324 3.40 -1.66 -12.31
CA ASN A 324 4.83 -1.91 -12.17
C ASN A 324 5.43 -1.32 -10.89
N SER A 325 4.63 -0.72 -9.99
CA SER A 325 5.08 -0.47 -8.62
C SER A 325 5.13 -1.82 -7.90
N ILE A 326 6.35 -2.30 -7.61
CA ILE A 326 6.59 -3.66 -7.16
C ILE A 326 7.24 -3.70 -5.77
N GLN A 327 8.01 -4.72 -5.41
CA GLN A 327 8.44 -4.84 -4.00
C GLN A 327 9.37 -3.70 -3.56
N TYR A 328 10.25 -3.26 -4.43
CA TYR A 328 11.20 -2.19 -4.18
C TYR A 328 11.06 -1.02 -5.15
N SER A 329 11.01 -1.31 -6.45
CA SER A 329 10.99 -0.29 -7.51
C SER A 329 9.57 0.08 -7.92
N ASP A 330 9.29 1.37 -8.08
CA ASP A 330 8.01 1.86 -8.59
C ASP A 330 8.01 2.10 -10.10
N PHE A 331 9.18 2.10 -10.75
CA PHE A 331 9.34 2.38 -12.18
C PHE A 331 8.64 3.67 -12.63
N ASN A 332 8.74 4.70 -11.81
CA ASN A 332 8.03 5.98 -11.94
C ASN A 332 8.98 7.18 -12.07
N SER A 333 10.26 6.94 -12.32
CA SER A 333 11.27 8.00 -12.56
C SER A 333 10.92 8.83 -13.79
N PRO A 334 11.43 10.07 -13.91
CA PRO A 334 11.12 10.94 -15.05
C PRO A 334 11.42 10.24 -16.38
N LYS A 335 10.47 10.30 -17.34
CA LYS A 335 10.53 9.69 -18.69
C LYS A 335 10.66 8.17 -18.72
N GLU A 336 10.70 7.49 -17.59
CA GLU A 336 10.89 6.04 -17.50
C GLU A 336 9.77 5.26 -18.20
N ARG A 337 10.17 4.18 -18.88
CA ARG A 337 9.29 3.18 -19.49
C ARG A 337 9.65 1.82 -18.92
N SER A 338 8.65 1.07 -18.49
CA SER A 338 8.89 -0.25 -17.90
C SER A 338 7.92 -1.31 -18.41
N TRP A 339 8.38 -2.55 -18.38
CA TRP A 339 7.60 -3.75 -18.63
C TRP A 339 7.78 -4.68 -17.43
N ALA A 340 6.71 -5.36 -17.04
CA ALA A 340 6.81 -6.41 -16.04
C ALA A 340 6.00 -7.65 -16.46
N LEU A 341 6.58 -8.82 -16.17
CA LEU A 341 5.93 -10.12 -16.31
C LEU A 341 5.77 -10.72 -14.92
N ARG A 342 4.57 -11.15 -14.60
CA ARG A 342 4.21 -11.77 -13.32
C ARG A 342 3.57 -13.13 -13.54
N TYR A 343 3.97 -14.10 -12.72
CA TYR A 343 3.38 -15.42 -12.65
C TYR A 343 3.02 -15.75 -11.19
N ASP A 344 1.79 -16.21 -10.98
CA ASP A 344 1.30 -16.69 -9.68
C ASP A 344 0.81 -18.14 -9.83
N LEU A 345 1.08 -18.94 -8.80
CA LEU A 345 0.68 -20.35 -8.71
C LEU A 345 -0.04 -20.60 -7.38
N ASP A 346 -1.28 -21.09 -7.47
CA ASP A 346 -2.05 -21.58 -6.33
C ASP A 346 -1.89 -23.09 -6.19
N MET A 347 -1.42 -23.56 -5.05
CA MET A 347 -1.17 -24.98 -4.79
C MET A 347 -2.40 -25.75 -4.31
N GLN A 348 -3.54 -25.09 -4.14
CA GLN A 348 -4.78 -25.76 -3.70
C GLN A 348 -5.19 -26.92 -4.61
N PRO A 349 -5.19 -26.81 -5.97
CA PRO A 349 -5.52 -27.93 -6.84
C PRO A 349 -4.51 -29.09 -6.80
N PHE A 350 -3.31 -28.84 -6.25
CA PHE A 350 -2.26 -29.84 -6.07
C PHE A 350 -2.28 -30.49 -4.66
N GLY A 351 -3.35 -30.26 -3.88
CA GLY A 351 -3.55 -30.83 -2.57
C GLY A 351 -2.85 -30.11 -1.41
N ILE A 352 -2.34 -28.89 -1.65
CA ILE A 352 -1.69 -28.06 -0.62
C ILE A 352 -2.45 -26.73 -0.52
N PRO A 353 -3.67 -26.71 0.07
CA PRO A 353 -4.45 -25.51 0.22
C PRO A 353 -3.73 -24.50 1.13
N GLY A 354 -3.81 -23.22 0.77
CA GLY A 354 -3.15 -22.13 1.50
C GLY A 354 -1.70 -21.85 1.07
N LEU A 355 -1.05 -22.74 0.30
CA LEU A 355 0.27 -22.48 -0.26
C LEU A 355 0.13 -21.80 -1.63
N SER A 356 0.88 -20.71 -1.81
CA SER A 356 0.98 -20.00 -3.09
C SER A 356 2.39 -19.52 -3.35
N PHE A 357 2.73 -19.40 -4.64
CA PHE A 357 4.00 -18.84 -5.11
C PHE A 357 3.74 -17.69 -6.07
N MET A 358 4.63 -16.72 -6.06
CA MET A 358 4.67 -15.63 -7.03
C MET A 358 6.10 -15.39 -7.47
N THR A 359 6.26 -15.13 -8.75
CA THR A 359 7.49 -14.55 -9.29
C THR A 359 7.14 -13.45 -10.29
N ARG A 360 7.95 -12.40 -10.30
CA ARG A 360 7.82 -11.32 -11.28
C ARG A 360 9.19 -10.77 -11.64
N TYR A 361 9.25 -10.23 -12.85
CA TYR A 361 10.42 -9.55 -13.38
C TYR A 361 9.98 -8.24 -14.01
N GLY A 362 10.52 -7.12 -13.54
CA GLY A 362 10.28 -5.78 -14.07
C GLY A 362 11.57 -5.19 -14.64
N LYS A 363 11.48 -4.44 -15.74
CA LYS A 363 12.60 -3.71 -16.32
C LYS A 363 12.17 -2.33 -16.77
N GLY A 364 12.88 -1.31 -16.26
CA GLY A 364 12.73 0.10 -16.61
C GLY A 364 13.93 0.62 -17.40
N THR A 365 13.66 1.56 -18.29
CA THR A 365 14.65 2.21 -19.17
C THR A 365 14.27 3.68 -19.38
N ASN A 366 15.21 4.48 -19.85
CA ASN A 366 15.00 5.86 -20.25
C ASN A 366 14.66 6.81 -19.08
N ALA A 367 15.04 6.51 -17.84
CA ALA A 367 14.89 7.51 -16.79
C ALA A 367 15.87 8.66 -17.04
N ASP A 368 15.33 9.90 -17.03
CA ASP A 368 16.05 11.10 -17.46
C ASP A 368 15.73 12.28 -16.54
N TYR A 369 16.71 12.69 -15.76
CA TYR A 369 16.60 13.76 -14.78
C TYR A 369 17.02 15.14 -15.30
N SER A 370 17.27 15.31 -16.63
CA SER A 370 17.75 16.57 -17.22
C SER A 370 16.91 17.79 -16.86
N ASN A 371 15.59 17.61 -16.73
CA ASN A 371 14.64 18.68 -16.45
C ASN A 371 13.96 18.53 -15.08
N ALA A 372 14.46 17.65 -14.21
CA ALA A 372 13.82 17.41 -12.91
C ALA A 372 13.95 18.63 -11.99
N ASN A 373 12.90 18.86 -11.20
CA ASN A 373 12.93 19.87 -10.13
C ASN A 373 14.04 19.56 -9.12
N ALA A 374 14.54 20.60 -8.46
CA ALA A 374 15.68 20.48 -7.54
C ALA A 374 15.46 19.38 -6.46
N VAL A 375 14.23 19.21 -5.98
CA VAL A 375 13.88 18.21 -4.96
C VAL A 375 13.97 16.77 -5.46
N TYR A 376 13.80 16.55 -6.76
CA TYR A 376 13.86 15.23 -7.42
C TYR A 376 15.17 15.00 -8.18
N MET A 377 15.99 16.05 -8.34
CA MET A 377 17.19 16.03 -9.16
C MET A 377 18.20 14.97 -8.69
N ARG A 378 18.60 14.10 -9.58
CA ARG A 378 19.70 13.13 -9.35
C ARG A 378 20.84 13.43 -10.29
N ARG A 379 22.07 13.46 -9.73
CA ARG A 379 23.28 13.87 -10.42
C ARG A 379 24.35 12.80 -10.32
N ASP A 380 25.24 12.79 -11.29
CA ASP A 380 26.46 11.98 -11.26
C ASP A 380 27.55 12.64 -10.38
N ALA A 381 28.72 12.02 -10.32
CA ALA A 381 29.86 12.51 -9.54
C ALA A 381 30.46 13.82 -10.10
N ALA A 382 30.20 14.15 -11.35
CA ALA A 382 30.63 15.41 -11.98
C ALA A 382 29.61 16.54 -11.71
N GLY A 383 28.44 16.20 -11.21
CA GLY A 383 27.35 17.15 -10.93
C GLY A 383 26.37 17.32 -12.08
N ASP A 384 26.48 16.51 -13.13
CA ASP A 384 25.57 16.54 -14.27
C ASP A 384 24.30 15.71 -13.98
N PRO A 385 23.13 16.13 -14.48
CA PRO A 385 21.89 15.35 -14.34
C PRO A 385 22.05 13.95 -14.93
N LEU A 386 21.55 12.94 -14.21
CA LEU A 386 21.55 11.56 -14.70
C LEU A 386 20.56 11.40 -15.87
N THR A 387 21.01 10.81 -16.98
CA THR A 387 20.21 10.54 -18.19
C THR A 387 20.37 9.08 -18.61
N ASP A 388 19.41 8.58 -19.41
CA ASP A 388 19.39 7.19 -19.93
C ASP A 388 19.58 6.13 -18.84
N GLN A 389 18.97 6.35 -17.68
CA GLN A 389 19.09 5.42 -16.57
C GLN A 389 18.16 4.21 -16.78
N ARG A 390 18.58 3.08 -16.20
CA ARG A 390 17.88 1.80 -16.33
C ARG A 390 17.99 0.99 -15.06
N ARG A 391 16.95 0.18 -14.80
CA ARG A 391 16.91 -0.77 -13.69
C ARG A 391 16.12 -2.01 -14.08
N TRP A 392 16.34 -3.07 -13.31
CA TRP A 392 15.45 -4.21 -13.29
C TRP A 392 15.32 -4.76 -11.89
N GLU A 393 14.19 -5.37 -11.64
CA GLU A 393 13.87 -6.05 -10.39
C GLU A 393 13.28 -7.42 -10.67
N ARG A 394 13.70 -8.41 -9.88
CA ARG A 394 13.11 -9.74 -9.85
C ARG A 394 12.65 -10.04 -8.44
N ASP A 395 11.38 -10.41 -8.29
CA ASP A 395 10.79 -10.85 -7.02
C ASP A 395 10.42 -12.32 -7.05
N ILE A 396 10.57 -12.94 -5.89
CA ILE A 396 10.08 -14.29 -5.61
C ILE A 396 9.36 -14.25 -4.26
N GLU A 397 8.18 -14.83 -4.19
CA GLU A 397 7.40 -14.93 -2.97
C GLU A 397 6.86 -16.35 -2.79
N ALA A 398 6.90 -16.85 -1.56
CA ALA A 398 6.15 -18.01 -1.11
C ALA A 398 5.29 -17.58 0.09
N LYS A 399 4.01 -17.93 0.06
CA LYS A 399 3.07 -17.65 1.15
C LYS A 399 2.31 -18.92 1.50
N TYR A 400 2.21 -19.21 2.80
CA TYR A 400 1.38 -20.27 3.34
C TYR A 400 0.41 -19.71 4.38
N VAL A 401 -0.87 -20.05 4.26
CA VAL A 401 -1.91 -19.73 5.25
C VAL A 401 -2.42 -21.04 5.84
N PHE A 402 -2.33 -21.19 7.15
CA PHE A 402 -2.82 -22.37 7.85
C PHE A 402 -4.34 -22.48 7.74
N GLN A 403 -4.84 -23.62 7.28
CA GLN A 403 -6.25 -23.80 6.93
C GLN A 403 -7.12 -24.30 8.10
N GLY A 404 -6.50 -24.72 9.21
CA GLY A 404 -7.23 -25.26 10.35
C GLY A 404 -6.39 -25.44 11.60
N GLY A 405 -7.01 -26.01 12.65
CA GLY A 405 -6.38 -26.18 13.96
C GLY A 405 -6.24 -24.87 14.73
N THR A 406 -5.40 -24.87 15.74
CA THR A 406 -5.13 -23.69 16.59
C THR A 406 -4.40 -22.55 15.86
N LEU A 407 -3.79 -22.86 14.72
CA LEU A 407 -3.05 -21.90 13.89
C LEU A 407 -3.84 -21.46 12.65
N LYS A 408 -5.15 -21.77 12.59
CA LYS A 408 -5.97 -21.33 11.47
C LYS A 408 -5.79 -19.83 11.24
N ASP A 409 -5.68 -19.43 9.96
CA ASP A 409 -5.46 -18.06 9.48
C ASP A 409 -4.08 -17.45 9.80
N LEU A 410 -3.18 -18.15 10.54
CA LEU A 410 -1.78 -17.76 10.61
C LEU A 410 -1.17 -17.81 9.20
N SER A 411 -0.54 -16.74 8.77
CA SER A 411 0.18 -16.69 7.48
C SER A 411 1.68 -16.58 7.68
N LEU A 412 2.43 -17.33 6.87
CA LEU A 412 3.88 -17.21 6.72
C LEU A 412 4.17 -16.74 5.30
N ARG A 413 4.96 -15.68 5.15
CA ARG A 413 5.33 -15.13 3.84
C ARG A 413 6.83 -14.89 3.78
N ILE A 414 7.46 -15.45 2.77
CA ILE A 414 8.87 -15.21 2.43
C ILE A 414 8.89 -14.43 1.13
N ARG A 415 9.62 -13.33 1.09
CA ARG A 415 9.80 -12.49 -0.09
C ARG A 415 11.28 -12.20 -0.31
N GLN A 416 11.70 -12.25 -1.57
CA GLN A 416 13.04 -11.88 -1.98
C GLN A 416 12.94 -11.00 -3.21
N ALA A 417 13.63 -9.85 -3.20
CA ALA A 417 13.82 -8.99 -4.35
C ALA A 417 15.30 -8.88 -4.71
N THR A 418 15.60 -8.92 -5.99
CA THR A 418 16.92 -8.60 -6.55
C THR A 418 16.76 -7.37 -7.43
N VAL A 419 17.46 -6.29 -7.09
CA VAL A 419 17.45 -5.03 -7.86
C VAL A 419 18.82 -4.75 -8.44
N ARG A 420 18.86 -4.39 -9.71
CA ARG A 420 20.07 -3.90 -10.38
C ARG A 420 19.74 -2.64 -11.15
N SER A 421 20.56 -1.64 -10.94
CA SER A 421 20.34 -0.30 -11.47
C SER A 421 21.62 0.29 -12.02
N SER A 422 21.48 1.25 -12.92
CA SER A 422 22.57 2.13 -13.28
C SER A 422 22.85 3.13 -12.11
N ALA A 423 23.39 4.29 -12.37
CA ALA A 423 23.88 5.19 -11.32
C ALA A 423 22.81 5.78 -10.41
N PHE A 424 21.53 5.71 -10.74
CA PHE A 424 20.48 6.46 -10.02
C PHE A 424 19.88 5.74 -8.78
N GLU A 425 20.08 4.45 -8.67
CA GLU A 425 19.68 3.64 -7.51
C GLU A 425 20.76 2.62 -7.15
N SER A 426 20.70 2.06 -5.94
CA SER A 426 21.63 1.02 -5.50
C SER A 426 21.27 -0.33 -6.10
N ASP A 427 22.28 -1.12 -6.45
CA ASP A 427 22.13 -2.57 -6.61
C ASP A 427 21.88 -3.19 -5.23
N LEU A 428 20.83 -3.96 -5.05
CA LEU A 428 20.52 -4.57 -3.77
C LEU A 428 19.87 -5.95 -3.87
N GLU A 429 19.97 -6.68 -2.75
CA GLU A 429 19.18 -7.87 -2.44
C GLU A 429 18.33 -7.56 -1.22
N GLU A 430 17.04 -7.86 -1.30
CA GLU A 430 16.13 -7.66 -0.18
C GLU A 430 15.47 -8.97 0.18
N PHE A 431 15.42 -9.27 1.48
CA PHE A 431 14.76 -10.44 2.03
C PHE A 431 13.78 -10.02 3.14
N ARG A 432 12.56 -10.55 3.08
CA ARG A 432 11.53 -10.35 4.12
C ARG A 432 10.94 -11.69 4.53
N LEU A 433 10.90 -11.93 5.84
CA LEU A 433 10.09 -13.00 6.44
C LEU A 433 9.00 -12.33 7.27
N ILE A 434 7.75 -12.59 6.93
CA ILE A 434 6.59 -11.97 7.56
C ILE A 434 5.67 -13.09 8.06
N MET A 435 5.36 -13.06 9.34
CA MET A 435 4.37 -13.91 9.95
C MET A 435 3.26 -13.05 10.52
N GLU A 436 2.02 -13.33 10.15
CA GLU A 436 0.85 -12.58 10.60
C GLU A 436 -0.22 -13.53 11.12
N TYR A 437 -0.73 -13.20 12.30
CA TYR A 437 -1.81 -13.95 12.94
C TYR A 437 -2.95 -13.01 13.31
N PRO A 438 -4.03 -12.99 12.52
CA PRO A 438 -5.23 -12.22 12.85
C PRO A 438 -6.03 -12.94 13.94
N LEU A 439 -6.46 -12.20 14.95
CA LEU A 439 -7.27 -12.65 16.05
C LEU A 439 -8.53 -11.77 16.11
N ALA A 440 -9.69 -12.33 15.84
CA ALA A 440 -10.96 -11.71 16.16
C ALA A 440 -11.27 -11.99 17.65
N ILE A 441 -11.36 -10.92 18.45
CA ILE A 441 -11.60 -11.00 19.90
C ILE A 441 -13.07 -10.77 20.21
N LEU A 442 -13.74 -9.89 19.41
CA LEU A 442 -15.18 -9.59 19.43
C LEU A 442 -15.75 -9.65 18.03
#